data_5b3667cff363cce727901604300f1671
#
_entry.id   5b3667cff363cce727901604300f1671
#
_cell.length_a   1.000
_cell.length_b   1.000
_cell.length_c   1.000
_cell.angle_alpha   90.00
_cell.angle_beta   90.00
_cell.angle_gamma   90.00
#
_symmetry.space_group_name_H-M   'P 1'
#
loop_
_entity.id
_entity.type
_entity.pdbx_description
1 polymer ?
#
loop_
_entity_poly.entity_id
_entity_poly.type
_entity_poly.pdbx_seq_one_letter_code
_entity_poly.pdbx_strand_id
1 'polypeptide(L)'
;MGFGQFLDDGKKCFNSAHNIKLGWHSTFTCTNTLCNVKLVGVDDAKSGNYVNINMHGKYSVGYNRKKGMNLDTSMFPDKVLVHTLENAGQKNELVAELSDWRQYVVHNFQSTGTTLVVFPFSFDSITNSASAYIRKLPRSQVRNFGCPQLLFPPF
;
A
#
# COMPACT_ATOMS: atom_id res chain seq x y z
N MET A 1 -17.81 1.23 9.24
CA MET A 1 -17.50 0.02 10.01
C MET A 1 -16.97 -1.01 9.03
N GLY A 2 -15.73 -1.46 9.20
CA GLY A 2 -15.16 -2.51 8.36
C GLY A 2 -15.97 -3.79 8.55
N PHE A 3 -16.35 -4.46 7.47
CA PHE A 3 -16.87 -5.80 7.54
C PHE A 3 -15.76 -6.72 8.05
N GLY A 4 -15.67 -6.86 9.38
CA GLY A 4 -15.02 -8.02 9.94
C GLY A 4 -15.86 -9.23 9.54
N GLN A 5 -15.26 -10.19 8.88
CA GLN A 5 -15.95 -11.46 8.70
C GLN A 5 -16.33 -12.00 10.07
N PHE A 6 -17.59 -12.37 10.23
CA PHE A 6 -18.24 -12.78 11.48
C PHE A 6 -17.67 -14.04 12.14
N LEU A 7 -16.54 -14.57 11.67
CA LEU A 7 -15.97 -15.84 12.12
C LEU A 7 -14.63 -15.69 12.84
N ASP A 8 -14.19 -14.48 13.11
CA ASP A 8 -12.85 -14.26 13.65
C ASP A 8 -12.94 -13.30 14.85
N ASP A 9 -13.01 -13.83 16.06
CA ASP A 9 -13.01 -13.09 17.31
C ASP A 9 -11.66 -12.41 17.60
N GLY A 10 -10.76 -12.45 16.63
CA GLY A 10 -9.41 -11.93 16.73
C GLY A 10 -9.33 -10.41 16.69
N LYS A 11 -8.30 -9.88 17.29
CA LYS A 11 -7.93 -8.47 17.20
C LYS A 11 -7.52 -8.14 15.77
N LYS A 12 -8.20 -7.18 15.15
CA LYS A 12 -7.92 -6.74 13.77
C LYS A 12 -7.61 -5.26 13.73
N CYS A 13 -6.59 -4.92 12.98
CA CYS A 13 -6.28 -3.54 12.71
C CYS A 13 -7.16 -2.98 11.58
N PHE A 14 -7.42 -1.68 11.64
CA PHE A 14 -8.03 -0.97 10.53
C PHE A 14 -7.10 -1.00 9.30
N ASN A 15 -7.69 -1.06 8.13
CA ASN A 15 -6.93 -0.96 6.89
C ASN A 15 -6.29 0.44 6.72
N SER A 16 -5.31 0.55 5.82
CA SER A 16 -4.56 1.79 5.59
C SER A 16 -5.44 3.00 5.27
N ALA A 17 -6.54 2.81 4.55
CA ALA A 17 -7.45 3.90 4.22
C ALA A 17 -8.17 4.46 5.46
N HIS A 18 -8.60 3.60 6.38
CA HIS A 18 -9.18 4.03 7.65
C HIS A 18 -8.14 4.70 8.55
N ASN A 19 -6.94 4.14 8.63
CA ASN A 19 -5.84 4.73 9.41
C ASN A 19 -5.51 6.14 8.93
N ILE A 20 -5.49 6.38 7.63
CA ILE A 20 -5.27 7.71 7.05
C ILE A 20 -6.41 8.66 7.43
N LYS A 21 -7.67 8.25 7.27
CA LYS A 21 -8.85 9.07 7.59
C LYS A 21 -8.92 9.45 9.06
N LEU A 22 -8.52 8.55 9.94
CA LEU A 22 -8.56 8.74 11.39
C LEU A 22 -7.29 9.41 11.95
N GLY A 23 -6.23 9.50 11.15
CA GLY A 23 -4.95 10.10 11.57
C GLY A 23 -4.24 9.30 12.67
N TRP A 24 -4.48 7.99 12.77
CA TRP A 24 -3.97 7.20 13.89
C TRP A 24 -2.51 6.80 13.79
N HIS A 25 -1.99 6.73 12.56
CA HIS A 25 -0.62 6.30 12.31
C HIS A 25 0.08 7.19 11.29
N SER A 26 1.41 7.14 11.31
CA SER A 26 2.24 7.90 10.37
C SER A 26 1.91 7.55 8.92
N THR A 27 1.68 8.59 8.13
CA THR A 27 1.32 8.49 6.73
C THR A 27 2.31 9.25 5.87
N PHE A 28 2.88 8.58 4.88
CA PHE A 28 3.65 9.23 3.83
C PHE A 28 2.71 9.67 2.71
N THR A 29 2.78 10.93 2.31
CA THR A 29 1.99 11.43 1.17
C THR A 29 2.85 11.46 -0.08
N CYS A 30 2.53 10.58 -1.02
CA CYS A 30 3.19 10.52 -2.32
C CYS A 30 2.49 11.48 -3.29
N THR A 31 3.10 12.63 -3.54
CA THR A 31 2.64 13.64 -4.51
C THR A 31 3.53 13.70 -5.75
N ASN A 32 4.73 13.15 -5.66
CA ASN A 32 5.72 13.15 -6.72
C ASN A 32 5.44 12.08 -7.78
N THR A 33 6.14 12.17 -8.90
CA THR A 33 6.11 11.16 -9.97
C THR A 33 6.73 9.84 -9.55
N LEU A 34 7.56 9.87 -8.51
CA LEU A 34 8.29 8.73 -7.98
C LEU A 34 8.38 8.82 -6.46
N CYS A 35 7.97 7.76 -5.78
CA CYS A 35 8.13 7.60 -4.35
C CYS A 35 8.67 6.21 -4.04
N ASN A 36 9.63 6.15 -3.11
CA ASN A 36 10.15 4.91 -2.55
C ASN A 36 9.95 4.99 -1.04
N VAL A 37 9.14 4.08 -0.49
CA VAL A 37 8.71 4.18 0.90
C VAL A 37 8.84 2.82 1.58
N LYS A 38 9.49 2.81 2.74
CA LYS A 38 9.50 1.66 3.63
C LYS A 38 8.27 1.71 4.52
N LEU A 39 7.45 0.67 4.43
CA LEU A 39 6.25 0.47 5.24
C LEU A 39 6.53 -0.53 6.37
N VAL A 40 5.97 -0.26 7.53
CA VAL A 40 5.95 -1.19 8.65
C VAL A 40 4.52 -1.58 8.99
N GLY A 41 4.34 -2.72 9.65
CA GLY A 41 3.06 -3.08 10.22
C GLY A 41 2.65 -2.14 11.35
N VAL A 42 1.37 -2.12 11.70
CA VAL A 42 0.83 -1.25 12.74
C VAL A 42 1.56 -1.44 14.08
N ASP A 43 1.83 -2.68 14.48
CA ASP A 43 2.53 -2.98 15.73
C ASP A 43 4.03 -2.65 15.73
N ASP A 44 4.60 -2.49 14.56
CA ASP A 44 6.00 -2.09 14.39
C ASP A 44 6.15 -0.58 14.18
N ALA A 45 5.05 0.17 14.32
CA ALA A 45 5.03 1.62 14.17
C ALA A 45 5.89 2.29 15.24
N LYS A 46 6.93 3.00 14.79
CA LYS A 46 7.83 3.80 15.63
C LYS A 46 8.01 5.16 14.98
N SER A 47 8.51 6.11 15.77
CA SER A 47 8.90 7.42 15.21
C SER A 47 9.83 7.25 14.00
N GLY A 48 9.52 7.93 12.91
CA GLY A 48 10.29 7.88 11.67
C GLY A 48 9.90 6.76 10.69
N ASN A 49 9.01 5.82 11.08
CA ASN A 49 8.49 4.80 10.18
C ASN A 49 7.09 5.18 9.66
N TYR A 50 6.75 4.72 8.47
CA TYR A 50 5.43 4.92 7.89
C TYR A 50 4.62 3.62 7.91
N VAL A 51 3.38 3.71 8.37
CA VAL A 51 2.40 2.61 8.35
C VAL A 51 1.56 2.67 7.09
N ASN A 52 1.32 3.88 6.60
CA ASN A 52 0.44 4.12 5.47
C ASN A 52 1.13 5.00 4.42
N ILE A 53 0.73 4.80 3.16
CA ILE A 53 1.03 5.74 2.07
C ILE A 53 -0.30 6.27 1.54
N ASN A 54 -0.42 7.59 1.47
CA ASN A 54 -1.48 8.26 0.73
C ASN A 54 -0.98 8.56 -0.68
N MET A 55 -1.58 7.93 -1.67
CA MET A 55 -1.26 8.15 -3.07
C MET A 55 -2.24 9.13 -3.71
N HIS A 56 -1.81 10.37 -3.82
CA HIS A 56 -2.54 11.44 -4.49
C HIS A 56 -3.99 11.62 -3.99
N GLY A 57 -4.30 11.27 -2.75
CA GLY A 57 -5.65 11.37 -2.19
C GLY A 57 -6.68 10.40 -2.78
N LYS A 58 -6.26 9.41 -3.58
CA LYS A 58 -7.16 8.46 -4.26
C LYS A 58 -6.98 7.01 -3.82
N TYR A 59 -5.77 6.65 -3.44
CA TYR A 59 -5.47 5.31 -2.95
C TYR A 59 -4.65 5.38 -1.68
N SER A 60 -4.78 4.36 -0.88
CA SER A 60 -3.93 4.10 0.28
C SER A 60 -3.18 2.79 0.11
N VAL A 61 -1.95 2.75 0.59
CA VAL A 61 -1.15 1.53 0.65
C VAL A 61 -0.72 1.29 2.09
N GLY A 62 -0.80 0.05 2.53
CA GLY A 62 -0.34 -0.37 3.84
C GLY A 62 0.21 -1.78 3.82
N TYR A 63 1.05 -2.12 4.79
CA TYR A 63 1.58 -3.46 4.97
C TYR A 63 0.77 -4.21 6.03
N ASN A 64 0.05 -5.26 5.60
CA ASN A 64 -0.79 -6.07 6.47
C ASN A 64 0.05 -7.13 7.20
N ARG A 65 0.92 -6.68 8.08
CA ARG A 65 1.81 -7.55 8.87
C ARG A 65 1.00 -8.40 9.85
N LYS A 66 1.14 -9.71 9.77
CA LYS A 66 0.52 -10.66 10.70
C LYS A 66 1.31 -10.74 12.00
N LYS A 67 1.13 -9.74 12.87
CA LYS A 67 1.84 -9.62 14.17
C LYS A 67 1.04 -8.80 15.16
N GLY A 68 1.22 -9.05 16.46
CA GLY A 68 0.64 -8.29 17.55
C GLY A 68 -0.88 -8.18 17.47
N MET A 69 -1.42 -6.99 17.43
CA MET A 69 -2.86 -6.76 17.30
C MET A 69 -3.46 -7.27 15.99
N ASN A 70 -2.64 -7.58 14.99
CA ASN A 70 -3.07 -8.12 13.70
C ASN A 70 -2.71 -9.60 13.54
N LEU A 71 -2.34 -10.29 14.64
CA LEU A 71 -1.87 -11.68 14.61
C LEU A 71 -2.94 -12.64 14.06
N ASP A 72 -4.20 -12.37 14.35
CA ASP A 72 -5.31 -13.23 13.96
C ASP A 72 -5.86 -12.92 12.56
N THR A 73 -5.20 -12.03 11.80
CA THR A 73 -5.66 -11.76 10.45
C THR A 73 -5.55 -13.01 9.58
N SER A 74 -6.66 -13.43 9.02
CA SER A 74 -6.74 -14.54 8.05
C SER A 74 -6.70 -14.04 6.61
N MET A 75 -7.02 -12.75 6.38
CA MET A 75 -7.06 -12.16 5.06
C MET A 75 -5.74 -11.49 4.71
N PHE A 76 -5.10 -12.00 3.67
CA PHE A 76 -3.89 -11.42 3.07
C PHE A 76 -2.77 -11.11 4.07
N PRO A 77 -2.39 -12.08 4.94
CA PRO A 77 -1.32 -11.88 5.90
C PRO A 77 0.00 -11.59 5.18
N ASP A 78 0.79 -10.70 5.77
CA ASP A 78 2.11 -10.31 5.27
C ASP A 78 2.13 -9.85 3.80
N LYS A 79 1.06 -9.14 3.37
CA LYS A 79 0.93 -8.56 2.04
C LYS A 79 0.90 -7.03 2.09
N VAL A 80 1.32 -6.41 1.02
CA VAL A 80 1.04 -5.00 0.78
C VAL A 80 -0.35 -4.88 0.18
N LEU A 81 -1.22 -4.11 0.82
CA LEU A 81 -2.61 -3.94 0.41
C LEU A 81 -2.82 -2.54 -0.15
N VAL A 82 -3.53 -2.46 -1.26
CA VAL A 82 -3.96 -1.20 -1.89
C VAL A 82 -5.47 -1.08 -1.75
N HIS A 83 -5.92 0.05 -1.19
CA HIS A 83 -7.34 0.37 -1.06
C HIS A 83 -7.66 1.67 -1.77
N THR A 84 -8.90 1.83 -2.21
CA THR A 84 -9.42 3.16 -2.57
C THR A 84 -9.42 4.06 -1.33
N LEU A 85 -9.14 5.34 -1.52
CA LEU A 85 -9.25 6.36 -0.48
C LEU A 85 -10.41 7.28 -0.85
N GLU A 86 -11.62 6.84 -0.50
CA GLU A 86 -12.84 7.56 -0.79
C GLU A 86 -13.09 8.66 0.25
N ASN A 87 -14.00 9.58 -0.07
CA ASN A 87 -14.40 10.66 0.83
C ASN A 87 -14.98 10.11 2.15
N ALA A 88 -15.07 10.96 3.16
CA ALA A 88 -15.67 10.60 4.44
C ALA A 88 -17.09 10.06 4.23
N GLY A 89 -17.39 8.94 4.88
CA GLY A 89 -18.68 8.25 4.77
C GLY A 89 -18.80 7.26 3.60
N GLN A 90 -17.88 7.27 2.65
CA GLN A 90 -17.83 6.28 1.58
C GLN A 90 -17.01 5.06 1.96
N LYS A 91 -17.36 3.91 1.36
CA LYS A 91 -16.67 2.64 1.58
C LYS A 91 -15.33 2.65 0.86
N ASN A 92 -14.26 2.33 1.60
CA ASN A 92 -12.97 2.05 0.97
C ASN A 92 -12.93 0.59 0.53
N GLU A 93 -12.50 0.35 -0.68
CA GLU A 93 -12.44 -0.99 -1.25
C GLU A 93 -11.00 -1.47 -1.36
N LEU A 94 -10.76 -2.75 -1.05
CA LEU A 94 -9.50 -3.40 -1.38
C LEU A 94 -9.46 -3.64 -2.89
N VAL A 95 -8.49 -3.03 -3.55
CA VAL A 95 -8.34 -3.12 -5.01
C VAL A 95 -7.17 -4.01 -5.44
N ALA A 96 -6.20 -4.21 -4.56
CA ALA A 96 -5.11 -5.15 -4.81
C ALA A 96 -4.48 -5.67 -3.52
N GLU A 97 -4.07 -6.93 -3.57
CA GLU A 97 -3.10 -7.56 -2.68
C GLU A 97 -1.80 -7.78 -3.45
N LEU A 98 -0.69 -7.37 -2.89
CA LEU A 98 0.60 -7.44 -3.54
C LEU A 98 1.57 -8.26 -2.69
N SER A 99 2.11 -9.30 -3.28
CA SER A 99 3.24 -10.06 -2.79
C SER A 99 4.49 -9.71 -3.61
N ASP A 100 5.60 -10.40 -3.35
CA ASP A 100 6.85 -10.20 -4.09
C ASP A 100 6.62 -10.09 -5.60
N TRP A 101 7.13 -9.01 -6.19
CA TRP A 101 7.17 -8.75 -7.64
C TRP A 101 5.80 -8.58 -8.33
N ARG A 102 4.68 -8.59 -7.60
CA ARG A 102 3.38 -8.24 -8.17
C ARG A 102 3.20 -6.72 -8.17
N GLN A 103 2.68 -6.20 -9.25
CA GLN A 103 2.38 -4.78 -9.38
C GLN A 103 0.88 -4.53 -9.51
N TYR A 104 0.45 -3.38 -9.00
CA TYR A 104 -0.88 -2.83 -9.24
C TYR A 104 -0.76 -1.63 -10.17
N VAL A 105 -1.54 -1.64 -11.24
CA VAL A 105 -1.46 -0.63 -12.31
C VAL A 105 -2.81 0.04 -12.49
N VAL A 106 -2.84 1.36 -12.39
CA VAL A 106 -4.02 2.18 -12.67
C VAL A 106 -3.78 2.98 -13.92
N HIS A 107 -4.42 2.59 -15.02
CA HIS A 107 -4.35 3.31 -16.28
C HIS A 107 -5.18 4.59 -16.25
N ASN A 108 -4.74 5.60 -16.99
CA ASN A 108 -5.39 6.90 -17.07
C ASN A 108 -5.70 7.52 -15.70
N PHE A 109 -4.72 7.42 -14.79
CA PHE A 109 -4.86 7.88 -13.42
C PHE A 109 -5.31 9.34 -13.36
N GLN A 110 -6.42 9.61 -12.67
CA GLN A 110 -7.05 10.92 -12.55
C GLN A 110 -7.36 11.59 -13.90
N SER A 111 -7.62 10.82 -14.96
CA SER A 111 -7.89 11.34 -16.30
C SER A 111 -6.76 12.20 -16.89
N THR A 112 -5.54 12.03 -16.41
CA THR A 112 -4.36 12.82 -16.82
C THR A 112 -3.57 12.18 -17.96
N GLY A 113 -4.03 11.04 -18.50
CA GLY A 113 -3.25 10.26 -19.47
C GLY A 113 -2.00 9.59 -18.89
N THR A 114 -1.85 9.62 -17.56
CA THR A 114 -0.75 8.96 -16.87
C THR A 114 -1.19 7.62 -16.30
N THR A 115 -0.23 6.76 -15.99
CA THR A 115 -0.44 5.46 -15.34
C THR A 115 0.25 5.49 -13.99
N LEU A 116 -0.48 5.10 -12.95
CA LEU A 116 0.06 4.89 -11.61
C LEU A 116 0.44 3.42 -11.46
N VAL A 117 1.65 3.16 -11.00
CA VAL A 117 2.15 1.80 -10.72
C VAL A 117 2.56 1.73 -9.26
N VAL A 118 2.05 0.73 -8.54
CA VAL A 118 2.47 0.38 -7.18
C VAL A 118 3.17 -0.97 -7.24
N PHE A 119 4.36 -1.03 -6.69
CA PHE A 119 5.20 -2.20 -6.79
C PHE A 119 5.95 -2.44 -5.47
N PRO A 120 5.61 -3.49 -4.70
CA PRO A 120 6.42 -3.91 -3.56
C PRO A 120 7.64 -4.67 -4.10
N PHE A 121 8.82 -4.25 -3.71
CA PHE A 121 10.06 -4.84 -4.22
C PHE A 121 10.92 -5.52 -3.15
N SER A 122 10.57 -5.39 -1.88
CA SER A 122 11.28 -6.04 -0.79
C SER A 122 10.36 -6.27 0.40
N PHE A 123 10.40 -7.48 0.93
CA PHE A 123 9.81 -7.84 2.21
C PHE A 123 10.94 -8.26 3.12
N ASP A 124 11.16 -7.50 4.18
CA ASP A 124 12.25 -7.74 5.13
C ASP A 124 11.67 -8.31 6.43
N SER A 125 11.90 -9.59 6.65
CA SER A 125 11.46 -10.29 7.85
C SER A 125 12.23 -9.88 9.11
N ILE A 126 13.46 -9.38 8.96
CA ILE A 126 14.29 -8.94 10.09
C ILE A 126 13.78 -7.60 10.61
N THR A 127 13.55 -6.65 9.72
CA THR A 127 13.04 -5.32 10.08
C THR A 127 11.52 -5.25 10.09
N ASN A 128 10.83 -6.36 9.79
CA ASN A 128 9.36 -6.43 9.74
C ASN A 128 8.74 -5.36 8.86
N SER A 129 9.28 -5.18 7.67
CA SER A 129 8.88 -4.11 6.77
C SER A 129 8.74 -4.57 5.33
N ALA A 130 7.98 -3.81 4.57
CA ALA A 130 7.87 -3.93 3.12
C ALA A 130 8.28 -2.61 2.48
N SER A 131 9.07 -2.69 1.42
CA SER A 131 9.40 -1.50 0.63
C SER A 131 8.48 -1.41 -0.58
N ALA A 132 7.79 -0.29 -0.73
CA ALA A 132 6.89 -0.04 -1.83
C ALA A 132 7.43 1.08 -2.73
N TYR A 133 7.43 0.81 -4.01
CA TYR A 133 7.80 1.74 -5.06
C TYR A 133 6.53 2.20 -5.78
N ILE A 134 6.33 3.50 -5.85
CA ILE A 134 5.17 4.10 -6.47
C ILE A 134 5.65 5.01 -7.59
N ARG A 135 5.17 4.79 -8.79
CA ARG A 135 5.58 5.56 -9.96
C ARG A 135 4.38 6.02 -10.77
N LYS A 136 4.38 7.29 -11.14
CA LYS A 136 3.44 7.88 -12.09
C LYS A 136 4.15 8.04 -13.44
N LEU A 137 3.66 7.36 -14.47
CA LEU A 137 4.29 7.27 -15.80
C LEU A 137 3.38 7.84 -16.87
N PRO A 138 3.91 8.50 -17.90
CA PRO A 138 3.18 8.75 -19.14
C PRO A 138 2.70 7.44 -19.77
N ARG A 139 1.53 7.42 -20.39
CA ARG A 139 0.95 6.22 -21.02
C ARG A 139 1.89 5.58 -22.05
N SER A 140 2.68 6.39 -22.75
CA SER A 140 3.65 5.93 -23.75
C SER A 140 4.76 5.05 -23.15
N GLN A 141 5.08 5.20 -21.87
CA GLN A 141 6.14 4.45 -21.19
C GLN A 141 5.68 3.13 -20.58
N VAL A 142 4.37 2.88 -20.51
CA VAL A 142 3.81 1.68 -19.87
C VAL A 142 3.95 0.43 -20.72
N ARG A 143 4.11 0.56 -22.04
CA ARG A 143 4.14 -0.56 -22.98
C ARG A 143 5.34 -1.51 -22.80
N ASN A 144 6.35 -1.13 -22.02
CA ASN A 144 7.58 -1.90 -21.82
C ASN A 144 7.66 -2.64 -20.46
N PHE A 145 6.61 -2.63 -19.65
CA PHE A 145 6.59 -3.34 -18.36
C PHE A 145 6.05 -4.78 -18.49
N GLY A 146 6.40 -5.47 -19.53
CA GLY A 146 6.31 -6.92 -19.60
C GLY A 146 7.57 -7.53 -19.00
N CYS A 147 7.52 -7.97 -17.77
CA CYS A 147 8.63 -8.44 -16.92
C CYS A 147 9.58 -7.29 -16.51
N PRO A 148 9.78 -7.03 -15.22
CA PRO A 148 10.68 -5.98 -14.78
C PRO A 148 12.13 -6.39 -15.07
N GLN A 149 12.65 -6.02 -16.21
CA GLN A 149 14.08 -5.79 -16.29
C GLN A 149 14.33 -4.61 -15.33
N LEU A 150 15.05 -4.92 -14.28
CA LEU A 150 15.48 -4.03 -13.22
C LEU A 150 16.18 -2.81 -13.83
N LEU A 151 15.45 -1.76 -14.11
CA LEU A 151 16.02 -0.43 -14.25
C LEU A 151 16.19 0.14 -12.85
N PHE A 152 17.07 -0.43 -12.07
CA PHE A 152 17.65 0.29 -10.95
C PHE A 152 18.54 1.38 -11.53
N PRO A 153 18.39 2.65 -11.13
CA PRO A 153 19.44 3.61 -11.39
C PRO A 153 20.71 3.08 -10.72
N PRO A 154 21.88 3.23 -11.33
CA PRO A 154 23.13 2.89 -10.66
C PRO A 154 23.22 3.73 -9.37
N PHE A 155 23.60 3.07 -8.27
CA PHE A 155 23.90 3.69 -7.00
C PHE A 155 25.07 4.65 -7.14
#